data_af6814bc9aad760fa6750aa6a5eba531
#
_entry.id   af6814bc9aad760fa6750aa6a5eba531
#
_cell.length_a   1.000
_cell.length_b   1.000
_cell.length_c   1.000
_cell.angle_alpha   90.00
_cell.angle_beta   90.00
_cell.angle_gamma   90.00
#
_symmetry.space_group_name_H-M   'P 1'
#
loop_
_entity.id
_entity.type
_entity.pdbx_description
1 polymer ?
#
loop_
_entity_poly.entity_id
_entity_poly.type
_entity_poly.pdbx_seq_one_letter_code
_entity_poly.pdbx_strand_id
1 'polypeptide(L)'
;MSLRPAVRREGPLDQMLLMAIAILLGATFMLWLTGQVSGFVHSGRWPKVSLPEMGQVAVKVPRHPLDPAAAWPKGARQLLPGPVPFWLTFVILLAISAAAWVFLSAALRSARQRMGRTVVVKRTAPAADQVGPAGWARPQLFKDLYVRAPTPWRVTLGRVNGRLVAAEPLQSVIALGPPQSQKTSGLTIPAVLEWDGPVLAACVKPDLIRSTIGRRWQKGEVFLYDPAAATGMEANTWSPLPRCETWEGAYRMALSLVNASHLTSRAGADDEPIPGTTANLLASMLLAAAISGRSMSDVLRWGQRQDRAEITAAINVANEPAAADAFESIWSLSEQRRSQVYSQVLGVIAAYTDPTVKEASAGTRFTAERLLDGVANTAYVNLPAHEQRRLGPLTVALVQDVIDLAFERSRNRGAPIDPALLVVLDDAASSAALPQLDMYAASAGGHGVQLVTTFRHLSQMRARYDERAEAVFANHRAKVILSGVTDGETLALLSHLLGDETIRQLATPAALAKAAKESGEGEAARAARSRGASPAEALGWISPGHGVLLYGHIPPAPITLRPWFRDRELQAMVNPAEAGGGR
;
A
#
# COMPACT_ATOMS: atom_id res chain seq x y z
N MET A 1 31.66 7.60 -6.72
CA MET A 1 31.63 9.06 -6.49
C MET A 1 31.08 9.72 -7.75
N SER A 2 29.76 9.88 -7.84
CA SER A 2 29.11 10.64 -8.92
C SER A 2 27.98 11.43 -8.28
N LEU A 3 28.17 12.71 -8.14
CA LEU A 3 27.23 13.69 -7.62
C LEU A 3 26.05 13.82 -8.61
N ARG A 4 24.86 13.43 -8.22
CA ARG A 4 23.62 13.84 -8.88
C ARG A 4 23.23 15.22 -8.35
N PRO A 5 22.91 16.20 -9.20
CA PRO A 5 22.48 17.51 -8.74
C PRO A 5 21.10 17.41 -8.07
N ALA A 6 20.96 18.04 -6.91
CA ALA A 6 19.70 18.20 -6.21
C ALA A 6 18.71 19.02 -7.05
N VAL A 7 17.61 18.44 -7.47
CA VAL A 7 16.48 19.15 -8.08
C VAL A 7 15.80 19.96 -6.97
N ARG A 8 16.00 21.27 -6.99
CA ARG A 8 15.26 22.23 -6.16
C ARG A 8 13.78 22.17 -6.56
N ARG A 9 12.91 21.74 -5.69
CA ARG A 9 11.44 21.87 -5.87
C ARG A 9 11.08 23.34 -5.70
N GLU A 10 10.46 23.90 -6.73
CA GLU A 10 10.03 25.29 -6.81
C GLU A 10 8.74 25.47 -5.98
N GLY A 11 8.66 26.56 -5.20
CA GLY A 11 7.50 26.90 -4.40
C GLY A 11 6.29 27.35 -5.26
N PRO A 12 5.05 27.41 -4.71
CA PRO A 12 3.85 27.80 -5.46
C PRO A 12 3.94 29.21 -6.05
N LEU A 13 4.68 30.12 -5.44
CA LEU A 13 4.98 31.45 -5.98
C LEU A 13 5.87 31.36 -7.21
N ASP A 14 6.86 30.47 -7.23
CA ASP A 14 7.74 30.25 -8.38
C ASP A 14 6.97 29.63 -9.55
N GLN A 15 6.02 28.73 -9.27
CA GLN A 15 5.14 28.14 -10.31
C GLN A 15 4.18 29.19 -10.90
N MET A 16 3.61 30.07 -10.07
CA MET A 16 2.76 31.18 -10.56
C MET A 16 3.59 32.17 -11.39
N LEU A 17 4.81 32.49 -10.97
CA LEU A 17 5.70 33.37 -11.71
C LEU A 17 6.11 32.75 -13.04
N LEU A 18 6.49 31.46 -13.05
CA LEU A 18 6.81 30.74 -14.28
C LEU A 18 5.62 30.66 -15.24
N MET A 19 4.41 30.44 -14.70
CA MET A 19 3.21 30.40 -15.51
C MET A 19 2.88 31.77 -16.09
N ALA A 20 3.05 32.86 -15.34
CA ALA A 20 2.89 34.24 -15.83
C ALA A 20 3.90 34.57 -16.92
N ILE A 21 5.17 34.19 -16.74
CA ILE A 21 6.22 34.34 -17.74
C ILE A 21 5.91 33.55 -19.02
N ALA A 22 5.47 32.30 -18.88
CA ALA A 22 5.10 31.46 -20.01
C ALA A 22 3.91 32.03 -20.81
N ILE A 23 2.89 32.57 -20.13
CA ILE A 23 1.75 33.25 -20.77
C ILE A 23 2.21 34.49 -21.52
N LEU A 24 3.09 35.30 -20.92
CA LEU A 24 3.61 36.52 -21.55
C LEU A 24 4.44 36.19 -22.79
N LEU A 25 5.33 35.20 -22.70
CA LEU A 25 6.15 34.72 -23.83
C LEU A 25 5.26 34.13 -24.93
N GLY A 26 4.23 33.35 -24.57
CA GLY A 26 3.27 32.78 -25.51
C GLY A 26 2.47 33.85 -26.24
N ALA A 27 2.00 34.89 -25.55
CA ALA A 27 1.28 36.03 -26.15
C ALA A 27 2.20 36.84 -27.09
N THR A 28 3.45 37.08 -26.67
CA THR A 28 4.45 37.77 -27.48
C THR A 28 4.74 37.01 -28.77
N PHE A 29 4.95 35.68 -28.66
CA PHE A 29 5.17 34.81 -29.81
C PHE A 29 3.97 34.77 -30.76
N MET A 30 2.76 34.73 -30.23
CA MET A 30 1.54 34.70 -31.03
C MET A 30 1.35 35.98 -31.82
N LEU A 31 1.58 37.17 -31.21
CA LEU A 31 1.53 38.46 -31.90
C LEU A 31 2.61 38.57 -33.01
N TRP A 32 3.81 38.09 -32.72
CA TRP A 32 4.88 38.05 -33.72
C TRP A 32 4.52 37.13 -34.89
N LEU A 33 4.04 35.89 -34.60
CA LEU A 33 3.66 34.93 -35.62
C LEU A 33 2.51 35.48 -36.49
N THR A 34 1.55 36.18 -35.88
CA THR A 34 0.47 36.86 -36.59
C THR A 34 1.02 37.88 -37.62
N GLY A 35 1.96 38.71 -37.20
CA GLY A 35 2.59 39.64 -38.11
C GLY A 35 3.40 38.97 -39.23
N GLN A 36 4.11 37.89 -38.92
CA GLN A 36 4.84 37.14 -39.92
C GLN A 36 3.90 36.54 -40.98
N VAL A 37 2.87 35.84 -40.54
CA VAL A 37 1.92 35.15 -41.42
C VAL A 37 1.07 36.16 -42.21
N SER A 38 0.51 37.18 -41.54
CA SER A 38 -0.29 38.20 -42.23
C SER A 38 0.50 39.04 -43.20
N GLY A 39 1.76 39.36 -42.86
CA GLY A 39 2.67 40.06 -43.73
C GLY A 39 3.07 39.24 -44.98
N PHE A 40 3.35 37.96 -44.81
CA PHE A 40 3.61 37.04 -45.91
C PHE A 40 2.40 36.87 -46.85
N VAL A 41 1.22 36.67 -46.27
CA VAL A 41 -0.02 36.52 -47.06
C VAL A 41 -0.34 37.78 -47.84
N HIS A 42 -0.06 38.97 -47.28
CA HIS A 42 -0.37 40.25 -47.92
C HIS A 42 0.68 40.69 -48.99
N SER A 43 1.98 40.50 -48.69
CA SER A 43 3.05 41.04 -49.52
C SER A 43 3.92 40.01 -50.24
N GLY A 44 3.72 38.71 -49.96
CA GLY A 44 4.56 37.61 -50.46
C GLY A 44 5.98 37.60 -49.86
N ARG A 45 6.27 38.43 -48.86
CA ARG A 45 7.59 38.52 -48.20
C ARG A 45 7.46 38.44 -46.68
N TRP A 46 8.41 37.76 -46.05
CA TRP A 46 8.44 37.67 -44.59
C TRP A 46 8.95 38.99 -43.99
N PRO A 47 8.18 39.61 -43.04
CA PRO A 47 8.69 40.76 -42.30
C PRO A 47 9.95 40.41 -41.51
N LYS A 48 11.05 41.13 -41.76
CA LYS A 48 12.29 40.90 -41.02
C LYS A 48 12.24 41.63 -39.68
N VAL A 49 12.03 40.87 -38.60
CA VAL A 49 11.98 41.38 -37.22
C VAL A 49 12.84 40.48 -36.34
N SER A 50 13.77 41.09 -35.62
CA SER A 50 14.67 40.37 -34.70
C SER A 50 13.96 39.98 -33.41
N LEU A 51 14.47 38.94 -32.71
CA LEU A 51 13.94 38.48 -31.41
C LEU A 51 13.83 39.59 -30.35
N PRO A 52 14.82 40.51 -30.18
CA PRO A 52 14.70 41.62 -29.22
C PRO A 52 13.57 42.61 -29.57
N GLU A 53 13.28 42.81 -30.85
CA GLU A 53 12.22 43.71 -31.31
C GLU A 53 10.82 43.16 -31.09
N MET A 54 10.68 41.84 -31.00
CA MET A 54 9.38 41.17 -30.68
C MET A 54 8.78 41.66 -29.38
N GLY A 55 9.57 41.83 -28.32
CA GLY A 55 9.10 42.34 -27.03
C GLY A 55 8.52 43.75 -27.14
N GLN A 56 9.13 44.61 -27.95
CA GLN A 56 8.63 45.98 -28.20
C GLN A 56 7.31 45.97 -28.99
N VAL A 57 7.18 45.07 -29.97
CA VAL A 57 5.96 44.90 -30.75
C VAL A 57 4.82 44.46 -29.85
N ALA A 58 5.04 43.44 -28.97
CA ALA A 58 4.04 42.91 -28.06
C ALA A 58 3.49 43.98 -27.10
N VAL A 59 4.32 44.91 -26.63
CA VAL A 59 3.90 46.02 -25.76
C VAL A 59 3.15 47.13 -26.52
N LYS A 60 3.52 47.37 -27.82
CA LYS A 60 2.97 48.44 -28.63
C LYS A 60 1.64 48.06 -29.33
N VAL A 61 1.47 46.81 -29.76
CA VAL A 61 0.26 46.34 -30.47
C VAL A 61 -1.05 46.60 -29.67
N PRO A 62 -1.13 46.32 -28.36
CA PRO A 62 -2.35 46.64 -27.57
C PRO A 62 -2.66 48.15 -27.48
N ARG A 63 -1.65 49.00 -27.68
CA ARG A 63 -1.82 50.47 -27.66
C ARG A 63 -2.31 51.04 -28.99
N HIS A 64 -2.18 50.27 -30.07
CA HIS A 64 -2.61 50.65 -31.41
C HIS A 64 -3.54 49.60 -32.05
N PRO A 65 -4.67 49.27 -31.45
CA PRO A 65 -5.55 48.17 -31.90
C PRO A 65 -6.16 48.42 -33.29
N LEU A 66 -6.35 49.69 -33.66
CA LEU A 66 -6.89 50.11 -34.97
C LEU A 66 -5.82 50.24 -36.04
N ASP A 67 -4.54 50.30 -35.69
CA ASP A 67 -3.39 50.27 -36.63
C ASP A 67 -2.28 49.38 -36.05
N PRO A 68 -2.44 48.08 -36.06
CA PRO A 68 -1.42 47.16 -35.49
C PRO A 68 -0.09 47.22 -36.23
N ALA A 69 -0.07 47.64 -37.52
CA ALA A 69 1.13 47.83 -38.28
C ALA A 69 2.02 48.94 -37.69
N ALA A 70 1.47 49.94 -37.02
CA ALA A 70 2.21 51.02 -36.38
C ALA A 70 3.15 50.55 -35.26
N ALA A 71 2.86 49.41 -34.65
CA ALA A 71 3.72 48.80 -33.60
C ALA A 71 4.99 48.13 -34.14
N TRP A 72 5.08 47.93 -35.44
CA TRP A 72 6.19 47.22 -36.10
C TRP A 72 7.30 48.18 -36.58
N PRO A 73 8.54 47.71 -36.69
CA PRO A 73 9.64 48.49 -37.24
C PRO A 73 9.33 49.03 -38.63
N LYS A 74 9.87 50.24 -38.98
CA LYS A 74 9.57 50.95 -40.25
C LYS A 74 9.70 50.07 -41.49
N GLY A 75 10.71 49.19 -41.55
CA GLY A 75 10.94 48.27 -42.67
C GLY A 75 9.93 47.12 -42.78
N ALA A 76 9.34 46.68 -41.69
CA ALA A 76 8.34 45.62 -41.65
C ALA A 76 6.90 46.15 -41.78
N ARG A 77 6.67 47.41 -41.38
CA ARG A 77 5.36 48.05 -41.40
C ARG A 77 4.70 48.12 -42.79
N GLN A 78 5.49 48.33 -43.85
CA GLN A 78 5.01 48.37 -45.23
C GLN A 78 4.56 47.01 -45.79
N LEU A 79 4.96 45.92 -45.15
CA LEU A 79 4.64 44.56 -45.54
C LEU A 79 3.36 44.02 -44.85
N LEU A 80 2.89 44.71 -43.81
CA LEU A 80 1.73 44.27 -43.01
C LEU A 80 0.41 44.76 -43.62
N PRO A 81 -0.66 43.96 -43.56
CA PRO A 81 -1.97 44.35 -44.01
C PRO A 81 -2.64 45.35 -43.02
N GLY A 82 -3.74 45.93 -43.43
CA GLY A 82 -4.58 46.72 -42.55
C GLY A 82 -5.13 45.95 -41.33
N PRO A 83 -5.82 46.63 -40.40
CA PRO A 83 -6.22 46.03 -39.11
C PRO A 83 -7.11 44.81 -39.24
N VAL A 84 -8.06 44.78 -40.16
CA VAL A 84 -9.01 43.66 -40.28
C VAL A 84 -8.32 42.34 -40.67
N PRO A 85 -7.53 42.27 -41.73
CA PRO A 85 -6.81 41.02 -42.06
C PRO A 85 -5.79 40.63 -41.01
N PHE A 86 -5.16 41.58 -40.29
CA PHE A 86 -4.23 41.30 -39.21
C PHE A 86 -4.94 40.56 -38.06
N TRP A 87 -6.02 41.12 -37.55
CA TRP A 87 -6.74 40.50 -36.44
C TRP A 87 -7.47 39.21 -36.83
N LEU A 88 -7.95 39.09 -38.09
CA LEU A 88 -8.49 37.83 -38.61
C LEU A 88 -7.41 36.74 -38.59
N THR A 89 -6.18 37.03 -39.01
CA THR A 89 -5.07 36.10 -38.95
C THR A 89 -4.74 35.70 -37.51
N PHE A 90 -4.80 36.65 -36.57
CA PHE A 90 -4.63 36.37 -35.15
C PHE A 90 -5.65 35.39 -34.61
N VAL A 91 -6.93 35.61 -34.91
CA VAL A 91 -8.03 34.71 -34.46
C VAL A 91 -7.89 33.30 -35.04
N ILE A 92 -7.50 33.20 -36.33
CA ILE A 92 -7.28 31.91 -36.98
C ILE A 92 -6.13 31.16 -36.31
N LEU A 93 -4.99 31.84 -36.08
CA LEU A 93 -3.82 31.25 -35.46
C LEU A 93 -4.11 30.85 -33.99
N LEU A 94 -4.87 31.66 -33.28
CA LEU A 94 -5.31 31.34 -31.92
C LEU A 94 -6.21 30.08 -31.89
N ALA A 95 -7.16 29.98 -32.83
CA ALA A 95 -8.04 28.82 -32.95
C ALA A 95 -7.24 27.52 -33.29
N ILE A 96 -6.27 27.63 -34.23
CA ILE A 96 -5.38 26.51 -34.57
C ILE A 96 -4.55 26.09 -33.35
N SER A 97 -4.00 27.04 -32.61
CA SER A 97 -3.19 26.76 -31.42
C SER A 97 -4.02 26.14 -30.31
N ALA A 98 -5.25 26.60 -30.10
CA ALA A 98 -6.18 26.01 -29.14
C ALA A 98 -6.58 24.58 -29.54
N ALA A 99 -6.87 24.34 -30.81
CA ALA A 99 -7.17 23.00 -31.32
C ALA A 99 -5.97 22.04 -31.18
N ALA A 100 -4.76 22.51 -31.50
CA ALA A 100 -3.53 21.75 -31.31
C ALA A 100 -3.28 21.41 -29.83
N TRP A 101 -3.53 22.36 -28.91
CA TRP A 101 -3.43 22.14 -27.47
C TRP A 101 -4.44 21.10 -26.96
N VAL A 102 -5.70 21.19 -27.40
CA VAL A 102 -6.75 20.20 -27.07
C VAL A 102 -6.34 18.81 -27.57
N PHE A 103 -5.89 18.73 -28.83
CA PHE A 103 -5.44 17.47 -29.41
C PHE A 103 -4.20 16.90 -28.68
N LEU A 104 -3.20 17.74 -28.40
CA LEU A 104 -2.00 17.33 -27.67
C LEU A 104 -2.33 16.91 -26.24
N SER A 105 -3.20 17.66 -25.55
CA SER A 105 -3.64 17.32 -24.19
C SER A 105 -4.47 16.04 -24.15
N ALA A 106 -5.27 15.77 -25.18
CA ALA A 106 -6.00 14.50 -25.35
C ALA A 106 -5.04 13.34 -25.66
N ALA A 107 -4.05 13.58 -26.55
CA ALA A 107 -3.02 12.61 -26.88
C ALA A 107 -2.14 12.29 -25.66
N LEU A 108 -1.75 13.30 -24.88
CA LEU A 108 -0.98 13.13 -23.65
C LEU A 108 -1.80 12.42 -22.55
N ARG A 109 -3.11 12.72 -22.43
CA ARG A 109 -4.01 12.01 -21.53
C ARG A 109 -4.19 10.55 -21.97
N SER A 110 -4.37 10.29 -23.25
CA SER A 110 -4.43 8.93 -23.79
C SER A 110 -3.10 8.19 -23.69
N ALA A 111 -1.96 8.88 -23.84
CA ALA A 111 -0.63 8.33 -23.62
C ALA A 111 -0.38 8.06 -22.12
N ARG A 112 -0.79 8.95 -21.20
CA ARG A 112 -0.77 8.69 -19.75
C ARG A 112 -1.71 7.57 -19.34
N GLN A 113 -2.90 7.47 -19.94
CA GLN A 113 -3.79 6.32 -19.76
C GLN A 113 -3.22 5.03 -20.37
N ARG A 114 -2.40 5.13 -21.42
CA ARG A 114 -1.66 3.98 -21.98
C ARG A 114 -0.39 3.65 -21.19
N MET A 115 0.27 4.62 -20.56
CA MET A 115 1.39 4.40 -19.63
C MET A 115 0.94 4.02 -18.22
N GLY A 116 -0.25 4.45 -17.77
CA GLY A 116 -0.93 3.96 -16.57
C GLY A 116 -1.72 2.65 -16.82
N ARG A 117 -1.80 2.19 -18.06
CA ARG A 117 -2.11 0.80 -18.34
C ARG A 117 -0.88 0.01 -17.96
N THR A 118 -0.93 -0.59 -16.76
CA THR A 118 -0.19 -1.79 -16.38
C THR A 118 0.70 -2.27 -17.51
N VAL A 119 1.99 -2.40 -17.21
CA VAL A 119 2.79 -3.46 -17.82
C VAL A 119 2.07 -4.75 -17.45
N VAL A 120 0.97 -5.04 -18.14
CA VAL A 120 0.47 -6.38 -18.27
C VAL A 120 1.66 -7.07 -18.92
N VAL A 121 2.45 -7.74 -18.12
CA VAL A 121 3.33 -8.79 -18.62
C VAL A 121 2.40 -9.53 -19.56
N LYS A 122 2.64 -9.40 -20.90
CA LYS A 122 1.98 -10.25 -21.87
C LYS A 122 2.34 -11.65 -21.42
N ARG A 123 1.50 -12.23 -20.57
CA ARG A 123 1.53 -13.66 -20.37
C ARG A 123 1.32 -14.18 -21.78
N THR A 124 2.35 -14.75 -22.37
CA THR A 124 2.20 -15.63 -23.51
C THR A 124 1.02 -16.52 -23.17
N ALA A 125 0.00 -16.51 -24.02
CA ALA A 125 -1.18 -17.32 -23.78
C ALA A 125 -0.69 -18.72 -23.36
N PRO A 126 -1.18 -19.26 -22.24
CA PRO A 126 -0.70 -20.56 -21.76
C PRO A 126 -0.82 -21.54 -22.92
N ALA A 127 0.18 -22.39 -23.10
CA ALA A 127 0.17 -23.36 -24.16
C ALA A 127 -1.15 -24.17 -24.11
N ALA A 128 -1.73 -24.53 -25.25
CA ALA A 128 -3.05 -25.16 -25.32
C ALA A 128 -3.13 -26.47 -24.50
N ASP A 129 -1.99 -27.10 -24.20
CA ASP A 129 -1.85 -28.26 -23.32
C ASP A 129 -1.96 -27.93 -21.82
N GLN A 130 -1.81 -26.66 -21.43
CA GLN A 130 -1.89 -26.20 -20.04
C GLN A 130 -3.30 -25.77 -19.62
N VAL A 131 -4.17 -25.50 -20.59
CA VAL A 131 -5.54 -25.03 -20.37
C VAL A 131 -6.52 -26.17 -20.62
N GLY A 132 -7.37 -26.41 -19.64
CA GLY A 132 -8.50 -27.35 -19.76
C GLY A 132 -9.72 -26.68 -20.40
N PRO A 133 -10.84 -27.41 -20.50
CA PRO A 133 -12.11 -26.82 -20.91
C PRO A 133 -12.38 -25.55 -20.09
N ALA A 134 -12.88 -24.50 -20.72
CA ALA A 134 -13.24 -23.27 -20.06
C ALA A 134 -12.08 -22.38 -19.56
N GLY A 135 -10.88 -22.47 -20.10
CA GLY A 135 -9.77 -21.60 -19.72
C GLY A 135 -9.14 -21.88 -18.34
N TRP A 136 -9.62 -22.89 -17.61
CA TRP A 136 -9.09 -23.27 -16.31
C TRP A 136 -7.82 -24.10 -16.40
N ALA A 137 -6.94 -23.96 -15.40
CA ALA A 137 -5.76 -24.79 -15.27
C ALA A 137 -6.11 -26.28 -15.18
N ARG A 138 -5.36 -27.13 -15.89
CA ARG A 138 -5.47 -28.59 -15.75
C ARG A 138 -4.98 -29.06 -14.38
N PRO A 139 -5.60 -30.07 -13.74
CA PRO A 139 -5.22 -30.57 -12.42
C PRO A 139 -3.74 -30.97 -12.29
N GLN A 140 -3.13 -31.44 -13.37
CA GLN A 140 -1.73 -31.88 -13.40
C GLN A 140 -0.74 -30.75 -13.09
N LEU A 141 -1.10 -29.48 -13.38
CA LEU A 141 -0.25 -28.32 -13.11
C LEU A 141 -0.11 -28.03 -11.62
N PHE A 142 -1.00 -28.58 -10.79
CA PHE A 142 -0.98 -28.43 -9.33
C PHE A 142 -0.25 -29.55 -8.60
N LYS A 143 0.42 -30.50 -9.32
CA LYS A 143 1.04 -31.69 -8.71
C LYS A 143 1.93 -31.36 -7.51
N ASP A 144 2.73 -30.27 -7.61
CA ASP A 144 3.68 -29.85 -6.58
C ASP A 144 3.02 -29.04 -5.45
N LEU A 145 1.80 -28.57 -5.67
CA LEU A 145 0.97 -27.85 -4.70
C LEU A 145 0.00 -28.77 -3.96
N TYR A 146 -0.35 -29.95 -4.53
CA TYR A 146 -1.22 -30.90 -3.84
C TYR A 146 -0.52 -31.51 -2.65
N VAL A 147 -1.21 -31.52 -1.51
CA VAL A 147 -0.77 -32.15 -0.27
C VAL A 147 -1.87 -33.10 0.26
N ARG A 148 -1.49 -34.11 1.02
CA ARG A 148 -2.47 -35.01 1.70
C ARG A 148 -2.93 -34.43 3.01
N ALA A 149 -2.02 -33.76 3.73
CA ALA A 149 -2.22 -33.10 5.01
C ALA A 149 -1.36 -31.82 5.05
N PRO A 150 -1.59 -30.89 5.99
CA PRO A 150 -0.70 -29.77 6.23
C PRO A 150 0.76 -30.24 6.39
N THR A 151 1.68 -29.47 5.80
CA THR A 151 3.11 -29.78 5.82
C THR A 151 3.88 -28.60 6.38
N PRO A 152 5.01 -28.79 7.08
CA PRO A 152 5.80 -27.71 7.64
C PRO A 152 6.13 -26.62 6.60
N TRP A 153 6.07 -25.38 7.03
CA TRP A 153 6.42 -24.17 6.26
C TRP A 153 5.60 -23.93 4.99
N ARG A 154 4.43 -24.57 4.87
CA ARG A 154 3.51 -24.40 3.75
C ARG A 154 2.11 -24.04 4.26
N VAL A 155 1.59 -22.91 3.79
CA VAL A 155 0.21 -22.49 4.09
C VAL A 155 -0.78 -23.24 3.21
N THR A 156 -1.78 -23.88 3.80
CA THR A 156 -2.89 -24.47 3.05
C THR A 156 -3.81 -23.38 2.51
N LEU A 157 -4.07 -23.42 1.20
CA LEU A 157 -4.86 -22.40 0.49
C LEU A 157 -6.35 -22.77 0.40
N GLY A 158 -6.65 -24.07 0.45
CA GLY A 158 -7.98 -24.61 0.21
C GLY A 158 -7.95 -25.86 -0.64
N ARG A 159 -9.04 -26.15 -1.38
CA ARG A 159 -9.17 -27.31 -2.26
C ARG A 159 -9.37 -26.89 -3.71
N VAL A 160 -8.56 -27.46 -4.60
CA VAL A 160 -8.69 -27.34 -6.05
C VAL A 160 -9.05 -28.74 -6.57
N ASN A 161 -10.13 -28.86 -7.32
CA ASN A 161 -10.66 -30.16 -7.77
C ASN A 161 -10.85 -31.18 -6.63
N GLY A 162 -11.31 -30.72 -5.46
CA GLY A 162 -11.54 -31.54 -4.26
C GLY A 162 -10.29 -31.93 -3.46
N ARG A 163 -9.09 -31.69 -3.99
CA ARG A 163 -7.80 -32.01 -3.36
C ARG A 163 -7.23 -30.81 -2.62
N LEU A 164 -6.61 -31.05 -1.46
CA LEU A 164 -5.97 -30.00 -0.67
C LEU A 164 -4.75 -29.42 -1.42
N VAL A 165 -4.67 -28.10 -1.43
CA VAL A 165 -3.58 -27.33 -2.05
C VAL A 165 -2.90 -26.49 -0.98
N ALA A 166 -1.57 -26.51 -0.96
CA ALA A 166 -0.74 -25.65 -0.12
C ALA A 166 0.22 -24.83 -1.00
N ALA A 167 0.53 -23.62 -0.56
CA ALA A 167 1.57 -22.81 -1.19
C ALA A 167 2.92 -23.55 -1.16
N GLU A 168 3.84 -23.23 -2.05
CA GLU A 168 5.24 -23.66 -1.91
C GLU A 168 5.81 -23.12 -0.60
N PRO A 169 6.86 -23.76 -0.03
CA PRO A 169 7.41 -23.32 1.24
C PRO A 169 7.77 -21.83 1.26
N LEU A 170 7.33 -21.14 2.30
CA LEU A 170 7.64 -19.73 2.56
C LEU A 170 7.24 -18.73 1.45
N GLN A 171 6.29 -19.12 0.58
CA GLN A 171 5.78 -18.23 -0.46
C GLN A 171 4.61 -17.38 0.03
N SER A 172 4.71 -16.06 -0.17
CA SER A 172 3.71 -15.09 0.27
C SER A 172 2.33 -15.34 -0.35
N VAL A 173 1.29 -15.23 0.48
CA VAL A 173 -0.11 -15.47 0.12
C VAL A 173 -0.93 -14.21 0.34
N ILE A 174 -1.72 -13.81 -0.64
CA ILE A 174 -2.71 -12.73 -0.52
C ILE A 174 -4.11 -13.23 -0.82
N ALA A 175 -5.09 -12.81 -0.02
CA ALA A 175 -6.49 -13.05 -0.30
C ALA A 175 -7.28 -11.75 -0.40
N LEU A 176 -8.06 -11.62 -1.48
CA LEU A 176 -9.01 -10.53 -1.68
C LEU A 176 -10.43 -11.05 -1.53
N GLY A 177 -11.26 -10.31 -0.81
CA GLY A 177 -12.69 -10.62 -0.68
C GLY A 177 -13.40 -9.69 0.30
N PRO A 178 -14.67 -9.36 0.09
CA PRO A 178 -15.45 -8.49 0.96
C PRO A 178 -15.67 -9.13 2.36
N PRO A 179 -16.29 -8.42 3.30
CA PRO A 179 -16.78 -9.03 4.54
C PRO A 179 -17.62 -10.28 4.25
N GLN A 180 -17.54 -11.29 5.12
CA GLN A 180 -18.26 -12.57 5.01
C GLN A 180 -17.85 -13.49 3.85
N SER A 181 -16.82 -13.17 3.07
CA SER A 181 -16.26 -14.06 2.03
C SER A 181 -15.47 -15.26 2.59
N GLN A 182 -15.42 -15.42 3.93
CA GLN A 182 -14.73 -16.50 4.67
C GLN A 182 -13.18 -16.43 4.62
N LYS A 183 -12.58 -15.27 4.36
CA LYS A 183 -11.12 -15.09 4.43
C LYS A 183 -10.53 -15.56 5.76
N THR A 184 -11.04 -14.98 6.85
CA THR A 184 -10.55 -15.27 8.20
C THR A 184 -10.82 -16.73 8.57
N SER A 185 -12.05 -17.21 8.42
CA SER A 185 -12.42 -18.57 8.83
C SER A 185 -11.85 -19.68 7.95
N GLY A 186 -11.58 -19.40 6.67
CA GLY A 186 -11.19 -20.40 5.69
C GLY A 186 -9.73 -20.34 5.23
N LEU A 187 -8.99 -19.29 5.59
CA LEU A 187 -7.58 -19.13 5.22
C LEU A 187 -6.71 -18.75 6.42
N THR A 188 -6.98 -17.62 7.12
CA THR A 188 -6.06 -17.15 8.18
C THR A 188 -6.14 -18.00 9.44
N ILE A 189 -7.34 -18.41 9.90
CA ILE A 189 -7.47 -19.32 11.03
C ILE A 189 -6.82 -20.69 10.74
N PRO A 190 -7.09 -21.38 9.61
CA PRO A 190 -6.37 -22.59 9.25
C PRO A 190 -4.85 -22.41 9.22
N ALA A 191 -4.34 -21.31 8.65
CA ALA A 191 -2.90 -21.05 8.61
C ALA A 191 -2.28 -20.97 10.01
N VAL A 192 -2.94 -20.30 10.98
CA VAL A 192 -2.45 -20.20 12.38
C VAL A 192 -2.55 -21.54 13.12
N LEU A 193 -3.63 -22.31 12.92
CA LEU A 193 -3.84 -23.59 13.59
C LEU A 193 -2.82 -24.66 13.15
N GLU A 194 -2.54 -24.70 11.84
CA GLU A 194 -1.69 -25.71 11.20
C GLU A 194 -0.19 -25.39 11.31
N TRP A 195 0.20 -24.13 11.58
CA TRP A 195 1.61 -23.73 11.64
C TRP A 195 2.35 -24.27 12.85
N ASP A 196 3.54 -24.85 12.63
CA ASP A 196 4.34 -25.46 13.68
C ASP A 196 5.41 -24.56 14.29
N GLY A 197 5.72 -23.43 13.67
CA GLY A 197 6.66 -22.42 14.15
C GLY A 197 6.02 -21.26 14.91
N PRO A 198 6.78 -20.20 15.19
CA PRO A 198 6.28 -18.97 15.77
C PRO A 198 5.25 -18.31 14.85
N VAL A 199 4.29 -17.60 15.45
CA VAL A 199 3.21 -16.89 14.74
C VAL A 199 3.08 -15.47 15.24
N LEU A 200 3.04 -14.51 14.32
CA LEU A 200 2.59 -13.13 14.57
C LEU A 200 1.30 -12.90 13.79
N ALA A 201 0.19 -12.65 14.48
CA ALA A 201 -1.11 -12.48 13.84
C ALA A 201 -1.75 -11.14 14.23
N ALA A 202 -1.84 -10.21 13.26
CA ALA A 202 -2.56 -8.95 13.43
C ALA A 202 -3.98 -9.06 12.87
N CYS A 203 -4.98 -8.63 13.64
CA CYS A 203 -6.38 -8.73 13.28
C CYS A 203 -7.21 -7.54 13.78
N VAL A 204 -8.33 -7.30 13.09
CA VAL A 204 -9.29 -6.23 13.43
C VAL A 204 -10.35 -6.73 14.41
N LYS A 205 -10.68 -8.02 14.33
CA LYS A 205 -11.70 -8.68 15.14
C LYS A 205 -11.08 -9.80 15.96
N PRO A 206 -11.57 -10.06 17.18
CA PRO A 206 -11.02 -11.09 18.04
C PRO A 206 -11.34 -12.53 17.59
N ASP A 207 -12.09 -12.74 16.50
CA ASP A 207 -12.51 -14.06 16.03
C ASP A 207 -11.32 -14.98 15.72
N LEU A 208 -10.27 -14.42 15.07
CA LEU A 208 -9.03 -15.14 14.79
C LEU A 208 -8.36 -15.59 16.09
N ILE A 209 -8.26 -14.70 17.08
CA ILE A 209 -7.66 -14.99 18.38
C ILE A 209 -8.44 -16.10 19.08
N ARG A 210 -9.76 -15.91 19.26
CA ARG A 210 -10.62 -16.85 19.98
C ARG A 210 -10.61 -18.25 19.38
N SER A 211 -10.52 -18.35 18.04
CA SER A 211 -10.52 -19.64 17.35
C SER A 211 -9.17 -20.34 17.35
N THR A 212 -8.06 -19.66 17.67
CA THR A 212 -6.72 -20.24 17.53
C THR A 212 -5.92 -20.28 18.83
N ILE A 213 -6.26 -19.44 19.82
CA ILE A 213 -5.49 -19.26 21.05
C ILE A 213 -5.32 -20.58 21.83
N GLY A 214 -6.39 -21.38 21.96
CA GLY A 214 -6.34 -22.66 22.67
C GLY A 214 -5.34 -23.65 22.06
N ARG A 215 -5.29 -23.73 20.74
CA ARG A 215 -4.31 -24.57 20.03
C ARG A 215 -2.88 -24.00 20.16
N ARG A 216 -2.73 -22.68 20.15
CA ARG A 216 -1.41 -22.03 20.23
C ARG A 216 -0.80 -22.16 21.62
N TRP A 217 -1.58 -22.12 22.69
CA TRP A 217 -1.10 -22.42 24.05
C TRP A 217 -0.52 -23.83 24.22
N GLN A 218 -1.00 -24.79 23.41
CA GLN A 218 -0.43 -26.15 23.42
C GLN A 218 0.95 -26.22 22.74
N LYS A 219 1.29 -25.23 21.91
CA LYS A 219 2.55 -25.20 21.13
C LYS A 219 3.65 -24.34 21.77
N GLY A 220 3.28 -23.30 22.51
CA GLY A 220 4.23 -22.36 23.10
C GLY A 220 3.55 -21.25 23.90
N GLU A 221 4.32 -20.24 24.28
CA GLU A 221 3.79 -19.04 24.93
C GLU A 221 2.89 -18.24 23.97
N VAL A 222 1.87 -17.61 24.54
CA VAL A 222 0.94 -16.77 23.78
C VAL A 222 0.92 -15.37 24.37
N PHE A 223 1.20 -14.40 23.55
CA PHE A 223 1.16 -12.97 23.86
C PHE A 223 -0.01 -12.33 23.14
N LEU A 224 -0.68 -11.39 23.80
CA LEU A 224 -1.73 -10.56 23.23
C LEU A 224 -1.39 -9.10 23.45
N TYR A 225 -1.20 -8.34 22.37
CA TYR A 225 -1.12 -6.89 22.41
C TYR A 225 -2.46 -6.30 21.97
N ASP A 226 -3.18 -5.67 22.90
CA ASP A 226 -4.51 -5.09 22.70
C ASP A 226 -4.56 -3.69 23.34
N PRO A 227 -3.93 -2.68 22.70
CA PRO A 227 -3.80 -1.33 23.26
C PRO A 227 -5.14 -0.59 23.38
N ALA A 228 -6.21 -1.10 22.78
CA ALA A 228 -7.57 -0.56 22.89
C ALA A 228 -8.44 -1.31 23.91
N ALA A 229 -7.91 -2.36 24.57
CA ALA A 229 -8.64 -3.26 25.47
C ALA A 229 -9.95 -3.81 24.86
N ALA A 230 -9.98 -4.02 23.54
CA ALA A 230 -11.19 -4.35 22.79
C ALA A 230 -11.54 -5.84 22.81
N THR A 231 -10.60 -6.71 23.16
CA THR A 231 -10.83 -8.17 23.22
C THR A 231 -11.52 -8.62 24.49
N GLY A 232 -11.38 -7.85 25.57
CA GLY A 232 -11.79 -8.22 26.94
C GLY A 232 -10.94 -9.33 27.55
N MET A 233 -9.78 -9.66 26.96
CA MET A 233 -8.82 -10.66 27.44
C MET A 233 -7.65 -9.97 28.14
N GLU A 234 -6.93 -10.71 29.01
CA GLU A 234 -5.68 -10.19 29.59
C GLU A 234 -4.65 -9.95 28.49
N ALA A 235 -4.16 -8.71 28.39
CA ALA A 235 -3.19 -8.29 27.38
C ALA A 235 -1.77 -8.17 27.96
N ASN A 236 -0.78 -8.39 27.12
CA ASN A 236 0.63 -8.21 27.41
C ASN A 236 1.07 -6.78 27.07
N THR A 237 2.04 -6.28 27.81
CA THR A 237 2.64 -4.98 27.53
C THR A 237 3.76 -5.10 26.48
N TRP A 238 3.82 -4.13 25.58
CA TRP A 238 4.91 -3.95 24.61
C TRP A 238 5.34 -2.50 24.56
N SER A 239 6.65 -2.27 24.51
CA SER A 239 7.25 -0.95 24.34
C SER A 239 8.23 -0.97 23.17
N PRO A 240 8.37 0.11 22.39
CA PRO A 240 9.38 0.22 21.35
C PRO A 240 10.80 0.40 21.92
N LEU A 241 10.96 0.83 23.18
CA LEU A 241 12.22 1.25 23.76
C LEU A 241 13.32 0.19 23.86
N PRO A 242 13.03 -1.10 24.16
CA PRO A 242 14.07 -2.13 24.21
C PRO A 242 14.90 -2.28 22.93
N ARG A 243 14.34 -1.94 21.78
CA ARG A 243 15.06 -1.96 20.49
C ARG A 243 15.77 -0.64 20.17
N CYS A 244 15.69 0.35 21.06
CA CYS A 244 16.21 1.70 20.86
C CYS A 244 17.49 1.99 21.68
N GLU A 245 18.17 0.98 22.20
CA GLU A 245 19.41 1.13 22.97
C GLU A 245 20.63 1.50 22.09
N THR A 246 20.51 1.39 20.76
CA THR A 246 21.49 1.83 19.78
C THR A 246 20.88 2.87 18.84
N TRP A 247 21.70 3.73 18.25
CA TRP A 247 21.23 4.73 17.28
C TRP A 247 20.51 4.08 16.09
N GLU A 248 21.07 3.00 15.53
CA GLU A 248 20.47 2.29 14.40
C GLU A 248 19.09 1.74 14.76
N GLY A 249 18.94 1.12 15.93
CA GLY A 249 17.67 0.58 16.41
C GLY A 249 16.64 1.68 16.67
N ALA A 250 17.04 2.77 17.34
CA ALA A 250 16.18 3.93 17.61
C ALA A 250 15.71 4.60 16.31
N TYR A 251 16.63 4.79 15.34
CA TYR A 251 16.29 5.40 14.05
C TYR A 251 15.33 4.52 13.23
N ARG A 252 15.55 3.20 13.21
CA ARG A 252 14.68 2.24 12.53
C ARG A 252 13.27 2.26 13.13
N MET A 253 13.17 2.25 14.46
CA MET A 253 11.89 2.32 15.17
C MET A 253 11.18 3.66 14.92
N ALA A 254 11.89 4.78 15.01
CA ALA A 254 11.35 6.10 14.71
C ALA A 254 10.84 6.19 13.27
N LEU A 255 11.61 5.68 12.31
CA LEU A 255 11.21 5.67 10.89
C LEU A 255 9.97 4.79 10.65
N SER A 256 9.87 3.65 11.34
CA SER A 256 8.68 2.79 11.30
C SER A 256 7.44 3.52 11.79
N LEU A 257 7.51 4.18 12.96
CA LEU A 257 6.40 4.95 13.54
C LEU A 257 5.99 6.13 12.64
N VAL A 258 6.97 6.88 12.12
CA VAL A 258 6.72 8.03 11.22
C VAL A 258 6.05 7.58 9.93
N ASN A 259 6.59 6.57 9.24
CA ASN A 259 6.04 6.06 8.00
C ASN A 259 4.63 5.46 8.19
N ALA A 260 4.39 4.77 9.29
CA ALA A 260 3.08 4.23 9.63
C ALA A 260 2.06 5.34 9.90
N SER A 261 2.47 6.42 10.56
CA SER A 261 1.62 7.60 10.80
C SER A 261 1.20 8.25 9.48
N HIS A 262 2.10 8.37 8.49
CA HIS A 262 1.78 8.90 7.17
C HIS A 262 0.79 8.01 6.40
N LEU A 263 0.94 6.71 6.46
CA LEU A 263 -0.01 5.78 5.83
C LEU A 263 -1.41 5.82 6.47
N THR A 264 -1.50 6.14 7.75
CA THR A 264 -2.78 6.18 8.47
C THR A 264 -3.45 7.56 8.41
N SER A 265 -2.66 8.62 8.24
CA SER A 265 -3.13 10.00 8.09
C SER A 265 -3.11 10.37 6.60
N ARG A 266 -4.28 10.61 5.99
CA ARG A 266 -4.33 11.41 4.76
C ARG A 266 -4.12 12.88 5.15
N ALA A 267 -2.89 13.27 5.47
CA ALA A 267 -2.54 14.68 5.57
C ALA A 267 -2.65 15.30 4.16
N GLY A 268 -3.35 16.43 4.06
CA GLY A 268 -3.41 17.21 2.83
C GLY A 268 -1.99 17.60 2.38
N ALA A 269 -1.80 17.75 1.08
CA ALA A 269 -0.52 17.95 0.41
C ALA A 269 0.27 19.22 0.80
N ASP A 270 -0.28 20.07 1.68
CA ASP A 270 0.31 21.38 1.99
C ASP A 270 1.26 21.39 3.21
N ASP A 271 1.26 20.34 4.04
CA ASP A 271 2.19 20.16 5.16
C ASP A 271 3.01 18.88 4.96
N GLU A 272 3.86 18.84 3.91
CA GLU A 272 4.74 17.70 3.69
C GLU A 272 5.81 17.69 4.80
N PRO A 273 5.70 16.80 5.81
CA PRO A 273 6.76 16.65 6.80
C PRO A 273 8.01 16.20 6.07
N ILE A 274 9.15 16.67 6.53
CA ILE A 274 10.43 16.12 6.09
C ILE A 274 10.63 14.82 6.89
N PRO A 275 10.28 13.62 6.35
CA PRO A 275 10.21 12.39 7.15
C PRO A 275 11.53 12.09 7.88
N GLY A 276 12.66 12.42 7.25
CA GLY A 276 13.97 12.23 7.83
C GLY A 276 14.22 13.11 9.06
N THR A 277 13.77 14.37 9.06
CA THR A 277 13.98 15.28 10.19
C THR A 277 13.12 14.89 11.40
N THR A 278 11.86 14.51 11.15
CA THR A 278 10.96 14.00 12.21
C THR A 278 11.47 12.68 12.78
N ALA A 279 11.97 11.77 11.94
CA ALA A 279 12.55 10.51 12.38
C ALA A 279 13.84 10.74 13.20
N ASN A 280 14.71 11.69 12.83
CA ASN A 280 15.91 12.04 13.59
C ASN A 280 15.58 12.52 14.99
N LEU A 281 14.61 13.45 15.14
CA LEU A 281 14.19 13.93 16.46
C LEU A 281 13.60 12.79 17.30
N LEU A 282 12.67 12.02 16.73
CA LEU A 282 12.04 10.92 17.46
C LEU A 282 13.08 9.85 17.84
N ALA A 283 14.01 9.52 16.96
CA ALA A 283 15.08 8.55 17.22
C ALA A 283 15.97 9.01 18.38
N SER A 284 16.37 10.30 18.41
CA SER A 284 17.15 10.88 19.51
C SER A 284 16.41 10.77 20.84
N MET A 285 15.10 11.02 20.83
CA MET A 285 14.27 10.91 22.04
C MET A 285 14.09 9.45 22.49
N LEU A 286 13.89 8.51 21.55
CA LEU A 286 13.75 7.08 21.85
C LEU A 286 15.05 6.50 22.40
N LEU A 287 16.20 6.82 21.80
CA LEU A 287 17.52 6.42 22.30
C LEU A 287 17.75 6.96 23.71
N ALA A 288 17.52 8.27 23.91
CA ALA A 288 17.66 8.89 25.21
C ALA A 288 16.80 8.21 26.28
N ALA A 289 15.55 7.87 25.95
CA ALA A 289 14.64 7.17 26.86
C ALA A 289 15.10 5.74 27.16
N ALA A 290 15.51 4.99 26.14
CA ALA A 290 15.97 3.61 26.30
C ALA A 290 17.19 3.52 27.23
N ILE A 291 18.23 4.35 26.99
CA ILE A 291 19.47 4.33 27.77
C ILE A 291 19.28 4.84 29.20
N SER A 292 18.41 5.82 29.40
CA SER A 292 18.17 6.38 30.73
C SER A 292 17.08 5.65 31.52
N GLY A 293 16.56 4.51 31.02
CA GLY A 293 15.50 3.75 31.67
C GLY A 293 14.19 4.52 31.81
N ARG A 294 13.94 5.45 30.88
CA ARG A 294 12.71 6.25 30.84
C ARG A 294 11.63 5.54 30.05
N SER A 295 10.41 6.05 30.15
CA SER A 295 9.21 5.49 29.50
C SER A 295 8.78 6.30 28.28
N MET A 296 7.86 5.76 27.48
CA MET A 296 7.21 6.52 26.39
C MET A 296 6.43 7.73 26.91
N SER A 297 6.01 7.74 28.17
CA SER A 297 5.42 8.92 28.81
C SER A 297 6.44 10.05 29.00
N ASP A 298 7.71 9.72 29.25
CA ASP A 298 8.79 10.70 29.30
C ASP A 298 9.11 11.24 27.91
N VAL A 299 9.15 10.39 26.90
CA VAL A 299 9.30 10.80 25.49
C VAL A 299 8.21 11.79 25.08
N LEU A 300 6.96 11.51 25.43
CA LEU A 300 5.83 12.42 25.19
C LEU A 300 6.02 13.76 25.92
N ARG A 301 6.41 13.73 27.20
CA ARG A 301 6.69 14.91 28.01
C ARG A 301 7.81 15.75 27.41
N TRP A 302 8.91 15.14 26.98
CA TRP A 302 10.02 15.83 26.35
C TRP A 302 9.60 16.51 25.03
N GLY A 303 8.77 15.83 24.24
CA GLY A 303 8.20 16.43 23.03
C GLY A 303 7.33 17.65 23.32
N GLN A 304 6.47 17.58 24.35
CA GLN A 304 5.58 18.69 24.74
C GLN A 304 6.34 19.90 25.30
N ARG A 305 7.44 19.66 26.04
CA ARG A 305 8.24 20.72 26.67
C ARG A 305 9.42 21.19 25.84
N GLN A 306 9.71 20.50 24.75
CA GLN A 306 10.94 20.68 23.94
C GLN A 306 12.18 20.63 24.83
N ASP A 307 12.27 19.60 25.68
CA ASP A 307 13.29 19.48 26.71
C ASP A 307 14.66 19.13 26.13
N ARG A 308 15.52 20.12 25.92
CA ARG A 308 16.86 19.93 25.38
C ARG A 308 17.81 19.30 26.41
N ALA A 309 17.74 19.73 27.65
CA ALA A 309 18.75 19.40 28.65
C ALA A 309 18.75 17.90 29.03
N GLU A 310 17.55 17.35 29.34
CA GLU A 310 17.43 15.94 29.70
C GLU A 310 17.83 15.03 28.52
N ILE A 311 17.38 15.37 27.29
CA ILE A 311 17.69 14.56 26.07
C ILE A 311 19.19 14.61 25.79
N THR A 312 19.82 15.80 25.79
CA THR A 312 21.27 15.92 25.55
C THR A 312 22.08 15.17 26.59
N ALA A 313 21.70 15.26 27.89
CA ALA A 313 22.38 14.52 28.95
C ALA A 313 22.34 13.00 28.73
N ALA A 314 21.17 12.46 28.31
CA ALA A 314 21.01 11.04 28.06
C ALA A 314 21.79 10.58 26.79
N ILE A 315 21.79 11.37 25.71
CA ILE A 315 22.55 11.07 24.48
C ILE A 315 24.07 11.06 24.78
N ASN A 316 24.55 11.98 25.61
CA ASN A 316 25.97 12.02 26.02
C ASN A 316 26.38 10.75 26.79
N VAL A 317 25.47 10.21 27.63
CA VAL A 317 25.71 8.91 28.31
C VAL A 317 25.78 7.77 27.33
N ALA A 318 24.96 7.81 26.25
CA ALA A 318 24.97 6.82 25.19
C ALA A 318 26.30 6.78 24.42
N ASN A 319 27.04 7.89 24.40
CA ASN A 319 28.27 8.09 23.62
C ASN A 319 28.08 7.77 22.12
N GLU A 320 26.95 8.18 21.55
CA GLU A 320 26.55 7.98 20.15
C GLU A 320 26.64 9.30 19.39
N PRO A 321 27.76 9.60 18.70
CA PRO A 321 27.96 10.86 18.01
C PRO A 321 26.86 11.17 16.97
N ALA A 322 26.40 10.15 16.24
CA ALA A 322 25.35 10.31 15.22
C ALA A 322 24.02 10.78 15.84
N ALA A 323 23.69 10.33 17.05
CA ALA A 323 22.51 10.80 17.77
C ALA A 323 22.66 12.25 18.22
N ALA A 324 23.85 12.62 18.70
CA ALA A 324 24.15 14.00 19.13
C ALA A 324 24.07 14.96 17.92
N ASP A 325 24.71 14.61 16.80
CA ASP A 325 24.67 15.41 15.56
C ASP A 325 23.24 15.56 15.03
N ALA A 326 22.47 14.47 15.01
CA ALA A 326 21.07 14.49 14.61
C ALA A 326 20.22 15.42 15.48
N PHE A 327 20.37 15.33 16.81
CA PHE A 327 19.65 16.17 17.76
C PHE A 327 20.05 17.64 17.66
N GLU A 328 21.35 17.96 17.59
CA GLU A 328 21.85 19.32 17.43
C GLU A 328 21.41 19.94 16.09
N SER A 329 21.30 19.14 15.03
CA SER A 329 20.78 19.62 13.75
C SER A 329 19.34 20.17 13.87
N ILE A 330 18.52 19.59 14.76
CA ILE A 330 17.16 20.08 15.03
C ILE A 330 17.22 21.42 15.78
N TRP A 331 18.15 21.56 16.70
CA TRP A 331 18.30 22.79 17.48
C TRP A 331 18.93 23.93 16.67
N SER A 332 19.63 23.64 15.60
CA SER A 332 20.14 24.64 14.65
C SER A 332 19.05 25.23 13.73
N LEU A 333 17.85 24.61 13.68
CA LEU A 333 16.72 25.13 12.92
C LEU A 333 16.16 26.42 13.57
N SER A 334 15.48 27.24 12.74
CA SER A 334 14.68 28.35 13.26
C SER A 334 13.61 27.81 14.24
N GLU A 335 13.22 28.63 15.21
CA GLU A 335 12.22 28.27 16.23
C GLU A 335 10.91 27.77 15.60
N GLN A 336 10.45 28.43 14.55
CA GLN A 336 9.25 28.02 13.81
C GLN A 336 9.38 26.61 13.21
N ARG A 337 10.49 26.33 12.52
CA ARG A 337 10.73 24.99 11.92
C ARG A 337 10.91 23.92 13.00
N ARG A 338 11.64 24.22 14.05
CA ARG A 338 11.80 23.30 15.19
C ARG A 338 10.46 22.95 15.81
N SER A 339 9.60 23.94 16.07
CA SER A 339 8.26 23.72 16.61
C SER A 339 7.38 22.87 15.68
N GLN A 340 7.50 23.02 14.36
CA GLN A 340 6.83 22.14 13.39
C GLN A 340 7.30 20.69 13.51
N VAL A 341 8.61 20.44 13.60
CA VAL A 341 9.17 19.08 13.76
C VAL A 341 8.69 18.45 15.07
N TYR A 342 8.71 19.18 16.17
CA TYR A 342 8.18 18.69 17.46
C TYR A 342 6.68 18.38 17.37
N SER A 343 5.89 19.23 16.70
CA SER A 343 4.46 18.98 16.48
C SER A 343 4.22 17.70 15.67
N GLN A 344 5.04 17.42 14.65
CA GLN A 344 4.97 16.18 13.89
C GLN A 344 5.31 14.97 14.75
N VAL A 345 6.38 15.02 15.55
CA VAL A 345 6.72 13.95 16.50
C VAL A 345 5.57 13.69 17.47
N LEU A 346 5.00 14.75 18.05
CA LEU A 346 3.85 14.63 18.95
C LEU A 346 2.65 13.99 18.26
N GLY A 347 2.41 14.28 16.96
CA GLY A 347 1.38 13.62 16.16
C GLY A 347 1.63 12.12 16.02
N VAL A 348 2.87 11.71 15.76
CA VAL A 348 3.27 10.29 15.65
C VAL A 348 3.05 9.52 16.93
N ILE A 349 3.41 10.10 18.09
CA ILE A 349 3.31 9.46 19.40
C ILE A 349 2.05 9.88 20.19
N ALA A 350 1.07 10.52 19.53
CA ALA A 350 -0.16 11.02 20.17
C ALA A 350 -0.95 9.92 20.92
N ALA A 351 -0.86 8.67 20.45
CA ALA A 351 -1.49 7.53 21.10
C ALA A 351 -1.11 7.40 22.59
N TYR A 352 0.10 7.78 22.95
CA TYR A 352 0.59 7.70 24.35
C TYR A 352 0.00 8.78 25.28
N THR A 353 -0.89 9.64 24.80
CA THR A 353 -1.71 10.50 25.67
C THR A 353 -2.81 9.72 26.39
N ASP A 354 -3.25 8.59 25.82
CA ASP A 354 -4.28 7.72 26.38
C ASP A 354 -3.72 6.88 27.54
N PRO A 355 -4.40 6.87 28.71
CA PRO A 355 -3.98 6.05 29.86
C PRO A 355 -3.90 4.56 29.54
N THR A 356 -4.85 4.01 28.75
CA THR A 356 -4.89 2.59 28.36
C THR A 356 -3.65 2.22 27.53
N VAL A 357 -3.25 3.09 26.59
CA VAL A 357 -2.05 2.89 25.78
C VAL A 357 -0.78 3.01 26.62
N LYS A 358 -0.74 3.94 27.59
CA LYS A 358 0.38 4.05 28.53
C LYS A 358 0.55 2.77 29.32
N GLU A 359 -0.54 2.20 29.83
CA GLU A 359 -0.53 0.94 30.58
C GLU A 359 -0.08 -0.21 29.68
N ALA A 360 -0.63 -0.33 28.48
CA ALA A 360 -0.23 -1.33 27.49
C ALA A 360 1.24 -1.24 27.07
N SER A 361 1.90 -0.10 27.33
CA SER A 361 3.31 0.16 26.99
C SER A 361 4.22 0.33 28.21
N ALA A 362 3.69 0.12 29.41
CA ALA A 362 4.44 0.31 30.67
C ALA A 362 5.41 -0.83 31.03
N GLY A 363 5.54 -1.83 30.15
CA GLY A 363 6.41 -2.97 30.38
C GLY A 363 6.82 -3.67 29.11
N THR A 364 7.56 -4.75 29.26
CA THR A 364 8.15 -5.55 28.18
C THR A 364 7.80 -7.04 28.34
N ARG A 365 6.54 -7.35 28.70
CA ARG A 365 6.10 -8.74 28.79
C ARG A 365 6.17 -9.44 27.45
N PHE A 366 5.92 -8.73 26.37
CA PHE A 366 6.13 -9.18 25.00
C PHE A 366 7.34 -8.45 24.41
N THR A 367 8.26 -9.20 23.78
CA THR A 367 9.33 -8.70 22.93
C THR A 367 9.48 -9.57 21.69
N ALA A 368 10.05 -9.04 20.61
CA ALA A 368 10.29 -9.77 19.39
C ALA A 368 11.24 -10.98 19.63
N GLU A 369 12.21 -10.84 20.55
CA GLU A 369 13.14 -11.89 20.94
C GLU A 369 12.43 -13.09 21.58
N ARG A 370 11.46 -12.84 22.45
CA ARG A 370 10.64 -13.91 23.08
C ARG A 370 9.76 -14.64 22.09
N LEU A 371 9.25 -13.94 21.07
CA LEU A 371 8.50 -14.60 20.01
C LEU A 371 9.37 -15.55 19.18
N LEU A 372 10.62 -15.14 18.93
CA LEU A 372 11.54 -15.84 18.04
C LEU A 372 12.63 -16.64 18.79
N ASP A 373 12.33 -17.12 20.01
CA ASP A 373 13.30 -17.85 20.86
C ASP A 373 13.57 -19.31 20.43
N GLY A 374 12.99 -19.76 19.32
CA GLY A 374 13.15 -21.11 18.79
C GLY A 374 12.00 -22.05 19.14
N VAL A 375 11.00 -21.57 19.90
CA VAL A 375 9.79 -22.30 20.23
C VAL A 375 8.61 -21.78 19.38
N ALA A 376 7.52 -22.53 19.27
CA ALA A 376 6.35 -22.14 18.50
C ALA A 376 5.46 -21.12 19.26
N ASN A 377 6.06 -20.03 19.74
CA ASN A 377 5.35 -18.96 20.43
C ASN A 377 4.39 -18.20 19.50
N THR A 378 3.43 -17.51 20.07
CA THR A 378 2.44 -16.75 19.28
C THR A 378 2.24 -15.36 19.85
N ALA A 379 2.28 -14.36 19.00
CA ALA A 379 1.87 -13.00 19.34
C ALA A 379 0.63 -12.62 18.52
N TYR A 380 -0.42 -12.22 19.21
CA TYR A 380 -1.59 -11.60 18.60
C TYR A 380 -1.55 -10.10 18.80
N VAL A 381 -1.93 -9.37 17.76
CA VAL A 381 -2.09 -7.92 17.77
C VAL A 381 -3.53 -7.60 17.38
N ASN A 382 -4.30 -7.03 18.28
CA ASN A 382 -5.69 -6.66 18.01
C ASN A 382 -5.82 -5.16 17.85
N LEU A 383 -6.34 -4.72 16.69
CA LEU A 383 -6.60 -3.31 16.41
C LEU A 383 -8.00 -3.13 15.81
N PRO A 384 -8.99 -2.64 16.57
CA PRO A 384 -10.31 -2.32 16.03
C PRO A 384 -10.22 -1.29 14.90
N ALA A 385 -11.05 -1.45 13.86
CA ALA A 385 -10.98 -0.62 12.66
C ALA A 385 -11.15 0.89 12.92
N HIS A 386 -11.94 1.28 13.91
CA HIS A 386 -12.16 2.69 14.27
C HIS A 386 -10.95 3.31 15.00
N GLU A 387 -10.06 2.51 15.60
CA GLU A 387 -8.85 2.94 16.28
C GLU A 387 -7.62 3.02 15.35
N GLN A 388 -7.76 2.60 14.10
CA GLN A 388 -6.64 2.50 13.17
C GLN A 388 -5.85 3.79 13.00
N ARG A 389 -6.55 4.95 12.93
CA ARG A 389 -5.87 6.25 12.76
C ARG A 389 -5.00 6.59 13.96
N ARG A 390 -5.46 6.25 15.17
CA ARG A 390 -4.81 6.60 16.44
C ARG A 390 -3.73 5.59 16.83
N LEU A 391 -4.02 4.30 16.73
CA LEU A 391 -3.14 3.23 17.23
C LEU A 391 -2.39 2.48 16.13
N GLY A 392 -2.73 2.73 14.86
CA GLY A 392 -2.09 2.08 13.72
C GLY A 392 -0.56 2.19 13.72
N PRO A 393 0.05 3.34 14.01
CA PRO A 393 1.50 3.46 14.08
C PRO A 393 2.14 2.48 15.07
N LEU A 394 1.52 2.25 16.23
CA LEU A 394 2.04 1.33 17.25
C LEU A 394 1.98 -0.13 16.80
N THR A 395 0.86 -0.54 16.21
CA THR A 395 0.69 -1.93 15.74
C THR A 395 1.61 -2.22 14.55
N VAL A 396 1.79 -1.26 13.65
CA VAL A 396 2.73 -1.37 12.54
C VAL A 396 4.16 -1.47 13.05
N ALA A 397 4.56 -0.62 14.01
CA ALA A 397 5.89 -0.64 14.58
C ALA A 397 6.22 -1.97 15.26
N LEU A 398 5.26 -2.53 16.04
CA LEU A 398 5.40 -3.84 16.65
C LEU A 398 5.58 -4.96 15.61
N VAL A 399 4.72 -5.00 14.58
CA VAL A 399 4.78 -6.03 13.54
C VAL A 399 6.09 -5.91 12.76
N GLN A 400 6.51 -4.69 12.47
CA GLN A 400 7.74 -4.41 11.73
C GLN A 400 8.98 -4.80 12.54
N ASP A 401 9.00 -4.49 13.86
CA ASP A 401 10.07 -4.88 14.78
C ASP A 401 10.33 -6.40 14.78
N VAL A 402 9.25 -7.20 14.82
CA VAL A 402 9.38 -8.66 14.75
C VAL A 402 9.93 -9.14 13.40
N ILE A 403 9.46 -8.57 12.29
CA ILE A 403 9.94 -8.94 10.95
C ILE A 403 11.41 -8.53 10.78
N ASP A 404 11.78 -7.34 11.24
CA ASP A 404 13.15 -6.83 11.16
C ASP A 404 14.11 -7.69 11.98
N LEU A 405 13.71 -8.13 13.19
CA LEU A 405 14.50 -9.07 13.98
C LEU A 405 14.68 -10.42 13.27
N ALA A 406 13.62 -10.93 12.62
CA ALA A 406 13.73 -12.16 11.85
C ALA A 406 14.73 -12.03 10.69
N PHE A 407 14.70 -10.89 9.99
CA PHE A 407 15.65 -10.57 8.91
C PHE A 407 17.09 -10.41 9.44
N GLU A 408 17.25 -9.77 10.57
CA GLU A 408 18.52 -9.57 11.25
C GLU A 408 19.16 -10.93 11.66
N ARG A 409 18.36 -11.79 12.30
CA ARG A 409 18.80 -13.15 12.67
C ARG A 409 19.15 -13.99 11.44
N SER A 410 18.35 -13.92 10.38
CA SER A 410 18.63 -14.62 9.13
C SER A 410 19.95 -14.15 8.48
N ARG A 411 20.20 -12.84 8.44
CA ARG A 411 21.46 -12.28 7.92
C ARG A 411 22.66 -12.73 8.75
N ASN A 412 22.56 -12.65 10.06
CA ASN A 412 23.65 -13.03 10.97
C ASN A 412 23.96 -14.53 10.91
N ARG A 413 22.93 -15.36 10.67
CA ARG A 413 23.07 -16.81 10.50
C ARG A 413 23.55 -17.21 9.09
N GLY A 414 23.37 -16.34 8.09
CA GLY A 414 23.60 -16.66 6.68
C GLY A 414 22.59 -17.67 6.11
N ALA A 415 21.44 -17.87 6.77
CA ALA A 415 20.39 -18.81 6.38
C ALA A 415 19.03 -18.32 6.90
N PRO A 416 17.91 -18.77 6.32
CA PRO A 416 16.58 -18.50 6.86
C PRO A 416 16.46 -18.87 8.33
N ILE A 417 15.64 -18.16 9.11
CA ILE A 417 15.36 -18.53 10.49
C ILE A 417 14.62 -19.87 10.54
N ASP A 418 14.94 -20.68 11.54
CA ASP A 418 14.34 -21.98 11.79
C ASP A 418 14.12 -22.14 13.30
N PRO A 419 12.89 -22.36 13.76
CA PRO A 419 11.64 -22.51 13.01
C PRO A 419 11.18 -21.22 12.29
N ALA A 420 10.55 -21.39 11.13
CA ALA A 420 10.10 -20.27 10.31
C ALA A 420 8.92 -19.52 10.96
N LEU A 421 8.93 -18.19 10.86
CA LEU A 421 7.88 -17.31 11.37
C LEU A 421 6.70 -17.23 10.38
N LEU A 422 5.48 -17.43 10.87
CA LEU A 422 4.27 -17.06 10.14
C LEU A 422 3.80 -15.67 10.56
N VAL A 423 3.67 -14.76 9.59
CA VAL A 423 3.06 -13.43 9.77
C VAL A 423 1.70 -13.42 9.08
N VAL A 424 0.64 -13.25 9.84
CA VAL A 424 -0.75 -13.14 9.35
C VAL A 424 -1.25 -11.72 9.56
N LEU A 425 -1.61 -11.03 8.48
CA LEU A 425 -2.22 -9.71 8.51
C LEU A 425 -3.67 -9.84 8.03
N ASP A 426 -4.59 -10.09 8.97
CA ASP A 426 -6.02 -10.21 8.64
C ASP A 426 -6.66 -8.81 8.51
N ASP A 427 -7.18 -8.49 7.32
CA ASP A 427 -7.54 -7.13 6.88
C ASP A 427 -6.33 -6.16 7.01
N ALA A 428 -5.23 -6.48 6.32
CA ALA A 428 -3.92 -5.83 6.44
C ALA A 428 -3.98 -4.30 6.35
N ALA A 429 -4.86 -3.75 5.50
CA ALA A 429 -5.06 -2.31 5.39
C ALA A 429 -5.58 -1.67 6.69
N SER A 430 -6.16 -2.46 7.60
CA SER A 430 -6.78 -1.99 8.85
C SER A 430 -6.07 -2.49 10.10
N SER A 431 -5.53 -3.71 10.10
CA SER A 431 -4.89 -4.31 11.27
C SER A 431 -3.44 -3.86 11.45
N ALA A 432 -2.64 -3.90 10.38
CA ALA A 432 -1.26 -3.42 10.35
C ALA A 432 -0.86 -3.10 8.91
N ALA A 433 -1.03 -1.86 8.49
CA ALA A 433 -0.68 -1.39 7.15
C ALA A 433 0.84 -1.16 7.04
N LEU A 434 1.60 -2.21 6.77
CA LEU A 434 3.05 -2.13 6.68
C LEU A 434 3.49 -1.26 5.50
N PRO A 435 4.31 -0.21 5.73
CA PRO A 435 4.76 0.69 4.66
C PRO A 435 5.51 -0.02 3.52
N GLN A 436 6.23 -1.10 3.83
CA GLN A 436 7.08 -1.85 2.90
C GLN A 436 6.52 -3.25 2.58
N LEU A 437 5.20 -3.40 2.58
CA LEU A 437 4.54 -4.69 2.35
C LEU A 437 4.91 -5.33 1.01
N ASP A 438 5.13 -4.54 -0.03
CA ASP A 438 5.60 -5.01 -1.34
C ASP A 438 6.99 -5.67 -1.26
N MET A 439 7.91 -5.07 -0.51
CA MET A 439 9.25 -5.62 -0.28
C MET A 439 9.20 -6.90 0.57
N TYR A 440 8.41 -6.90 1.65
CA TYR A 440 8.24 -8.10 2.48
C TYR A 440 7.61 -9.25 1.69
N ALA A 441 6.59 -8.97 0.87
CA ALA A 441 5.97 -9.99 0.02
C ALA A 441 6.96 -10.64 -0.96
N ALA A 442 7.95 -9.88 -1.45
CA ALA A 442 8.96 -10.37 -2.39
C ALA A 442 10.10 -11.14 -1.70
N SER A 443 10.53 -10.73 -0.50
CA SER A 443 11.82 -11.15 0.09
C SER A 443 11.68 -11.97 1.38
N ALA A 444 10.57 -11.89 2.10
CA ALA A 444 10.42 -12.47 3.43
C ALA A 444 10.67 -13.99 3.48
N GLY A 445 10.27 -14.72 2.44
CA GLY A 445 10.51 -16.16 2.35
C GLY A 445 11.98 -16.56 2.40
N GLY A 446 12.87 -15.75 1.79
CA GLY A 446 14.31 -15.95 1.83
C GLY A 446 14.93 -15.81 3.24
N HIS A 447 14.21 -15.16 4.16
CA HIS A 447 14.60 -14.98 5.55
C HIS A 447 13.89 -15.93 6.52
N GLY A 448 13.08 -16.87 6.02
CA GLY A 448 12.31 -17.79 6.86
C GLY A 448 11.01 -17.18 7.41
N VAL A 449 10.45 -16.17 6.74
CA VAL A 449 9.19 -15.55 7.12
C VAL A 449 8.12 -15.85 6.07
N GLN A 450 7.07 -16.56 6.49
CA GLN A 450 5.88 -16.83 5.69
C GLN A 450 4.86 -15.71 5.89
N LEU A 451 4.49 -15.02 4.81
CA LEU A 451 3.53 -13.92 4.86
C LEU A 451 2.16 -14.34 4.34
N VAL A 452 1.11 -14.08 5.10
CA VAL A 452 -0.31 -14.22 4.71
C VAL A 452 -1.03 -12.90 4.95
N THR A 453 -1.53 -12.29 3.89
CA THR A 453 -2.23 -11.01 3.95
C THR A 453 -3.64 -11.12 3.42
N THR A 454 -4.59 -10.45 4.04
CA THR A 454 -5.94 -10.34 3.48
C THR A 454 -6.36 -8.89 3.30
N PHE A 455 -7.11 -8.63 2.23
CA PHE A 455 -7.70 -7.33 1.92
C PHE A 455 -9.15 -7.53 1.50
N ARG A 456 -9.92 -6.43 1.48
CA ARG A 456 -11.31 -6.50 1.03
C ARG A 456 -11.40 -6.50 -0.50
N HIS A 457 -10.64 -5.63 -1.15
CA HIS A 457 -10.60 -5.46 -2.60
C HIS A 457 -9.37 -4.63 -3.03
N LEU A 458 -9.06 -4.59 -4.33
CA LEU A 458 -7.90 -3.87 -4.86
C LEU A 458 -7.98 -2.35 -4.62
N SER A 459 -9.18 -1.77 -4.71
CA SER A 459 -9.35 -0.32 -4.45
C SER A 459 -8.97 0.05 -3.02
N GLN A 460 -9.20 -0.83 -2.02
CA GLN A 460 -8.71 -0.63 -0.64
C GLN A 460 -7.19 -0.63 -0.58
N MET A 461 -6.54 -1.55 -1.30
CA MET A 461 -5.06 -1.58 -1.39
C MET A 461 -4.54 -0.30 -2.03
N ARG A 462 -5.14 0.13 -3.15
CA ARG A 462 -4.74 1.37 -3.83
C ARG A 462 -4.94 2.60 -2.95
N ALA A 463 -6.05 2.67 -2.24
CA ALA A 463 -6.29 3.77 -1.28
C ALA A 463 -5.26 3.81 -0.14
N ARG A 464 -4.57 2.69 0.17
CA ARG A 464 -3.57 2.59 1.23
C ARG A 464 -2.14 2.72 0.73
N TYR A 465 -1.82 2.15 -0.43
CA TYR A 465 -0.46 2.01 -0.95
C TYR A 465 -0.21 2.78 -2.25
N ASP A 466 -1.23 3.49 -2.77
CA ASP A 466 -1.18 4.24 -4.03
C ASP A 466 -0.58 3.41 -5.19
N GLU A 467 0.43 3.92 -5.88
CA GLU A 467 1.11 3.23 -6.99
C GLU A 467 1.78 1.90 -6.57
N ARG A 468 2.13 1.74 -5.29
CA ARG A 468 2.75 0.51 -4.77
C ARG A 468 1.77 -0.65 -4.59
N ALA A 469 0.45 -0.40 -4.63
CA ALA A 469 -0.56 -1.45 -4.50
C ALA A 469 -0.41 -2.56 -5.55
N GLU A 470 -0.01 -2.21 -6.77
CA GLU A 470 0.27 -3.18 -7.83
C GLU A 470 1.47 -4.08 -7.47
N ALA A 471 2.54 -3.49 -6.94
CA ALA A 471 3.72 -4.25 -6.50
C ALA A 471 3.38 -5.16 -5.31
N VAL A 472 2.58 -4.68 -4.33
CA VAL A 472 2.07 -5.50 -3.23
C VAL A 472 1.34 -6.73 -3.79
N PHE A 473 0.41 -6.54 -4.71
CA PHE A 473 -0.35 -7.65 -5.28
C PHE A 473 0.53 -8.58 -6.13
N ALA A 474 1.39 -8.01 -6.97
CA ALA A 474 2.26 -8.77 -7.89
C ALA A 474 3.24 -9.68 -7.13
N ASN A 475 3.84 -9.18 -6.05
CA ASN A 475 4.88 -9.88 -5.29
C ASN A 475 4.36 -11.04 -4.43
N HIS A 476 3.07 -11.13 -4.16
CA HIS A 476 2.50 -12.33 -3.54
C HIS A 476 2.39 -13.44 -4.59
N ARG A 477 3.02 -14.59 -4.34
CA ARG A 477 3.02 -15.70 -5.30
C ARG A 477 1.68 -16.39 -5.41
N ALA A 478 1.00 -16.61 -4.29
CA ALA A 478 -0.36 -17.14 -4.23
C ALA A 478 -1.37 -16.01 -4.06
N LYS A 479 -2.35 -15.91 -4.95
CA LYS A 479 -3.41 -14.90 -4.90
C LYS A 479 -4.76 -15.59 -4.94
N VAL A 480 -5.55 -15.42 -3.88
CA VAL A 480 -6.90 -15.99 -3.76
C VAL A 480 -7.91 -14.85 -3.85
N ILE A 481 -8.71 -14.82 -4.90
CA ILE A 481 -9.77 -13.82 -5.06
C ILE A 481 -11.10 -14.50 -4.79
N LEU A 482 -11.79 -14.06 -3.73
CA LEU A 482 -12.98 -14.73 -3.19
C LEU A 482 -14.27 -14.11 -3.73
N SER A 483 -15.36 -14.81 -3.49
CA SER A 483 -16.71 -14.41 -3.86
C SER A 483 -17.15 -13.08 -3.28
N GLY A 484 -18.14 -12.45 -3.92
CA GLY A 484 -18.78 -11.23 -3.44
C GLY A 484 -18.00 -9.95 -3.74
N VAL A 485 -16.93 -10.01 -4.53
CA VAL A 485 -16.19 -8.82 -5.00
C VAL A 485 -17.07 -8.04 -5.97
N THR A 486 -17.25 -6.75 -5.71
CA THR A 486 -18.08 -5.83 -6.51
C THR A 486 -17.32 -4.58 -6.98
N ASP A 487 -16.08 -4.37 -6.52
CA ASP A 487 -15.28 -3.22 -6.95
C ASP A 487 -14.76 -3.39 -8.38
N GLY A 488 -14.88 -2.30 -9.15
CA GLY A 488 -14.57 -2.32 -10.59
C GLY A 488 -13.12 -2.71 -10.91
N GLU A 489 -12.16 -2.38 -10.04
CA GLU A 489 -10.74 -2.70 -10.28
C GLU A 489 -10.47 -4.20 -10.16
N THR A 490 -10.98 -4.85 -9.10
CA THR A 490 -10.83 -6.30 -8.94
C THR A 490 -11.57 -7.07 -10.03
N LEU A 491 -12.77 -6.61 -10.39
CA LEU A 491 -13.55 -7.22 -11.48
C LEU A 491 -12.86 -7.07 -12.82
N ALA A 492 -12.29 -5.90 -13.14
CA ALA A 492 -11.54 -5.68 -14.37
C ALA A 492 -10.28 -6.57 -14.45
N LEU A 493 -9.56 -6.72 -13.33
CA LEU A 493 -8.42 -7.63 -13.24
C LEU A 493 -8.85 -9.08 -13.53
N LEU A 494 -9.91 -9.54 -12.89
CA LEU A 494 -10.41 -10.91 -13.11
C LEU A 494 -10.90 -11.12 -14.54
N SER A 495 -11.67 -10.18 -15.11
CA SER A 495 -12.10 -10.25 -16.50
C SER A 495 -10.92 -10.35 -17.47
N HIS A 496 -9.86 -9.58 -17.21
CA HIS A 496 -8.66 -9.63 -18.04
C HIS A 496 -7.91 -10.98 -17.92
N LEU A 497 -7.83 -11.53 -16.71
CA LEU A 497 -7.09 -12.77 -16.43
C LEU A 497 -7.83 -14.04 -16.84
N LEU A 498 -9.15 -14.06 -16.69
CA LEU A 498 -9.99 -15.24 -16.94
C LEU A 498 -10.55 -15.27 -18.36
N GLY A 499 -10.79 -14.11 -18.95
CA GLY A 499 -11.58 -13.97 -20.17
C GLY A 499 -13.08 -14.19 -19.93
N ASP A 500 -13.91 -13.55 -20.74
CA ASP A 500 -15.37 -13.50 -20.56
C ASP A 500 -16.04 -14.87 -20.57
N GLU A 501 -15.55 -15.80 -21.40
CA GLU A 501 -16.11 -17.16 -21.51
C GLU A 501 -15.91 -17.97 -20.22
N THR A 502 -14.72 -17.86 -19.61
CA THR A 502 -14.39 -18.55 -18.36
C THR A 502 -15.24 -18.04 -17.20
N ILE A 503 -15.50 -16.73 -17.16
CA ILE A 503 -16.34 -16.11 -16.13
C ILE A 503 -17.80 -16.56 -16.29
N ARG A 504 -18.33 -16.60 -17.51
CA ARG A 504 -19.69 -17.10 -17.76
C ARG A 504 -19.88 -18.54 -17.29
N GLN A 505 -18.85 -19.37 -17.34
CA GLN A 505 -18.91 -20.76 -16.89
C GLN A 505 -18.85 -20.90 -15.35
N LEU A 506 -18.20 -19.97 -14.62
CA LEU A 506 -18.32 -19.88 -13.16
C LEU A 506 -19.76 -19.62 -12.73
N ALA A 507 -20.52 -18.91 -13.54
CA ALA A 507 -21.90 -18.55 -13.33
C ALA A 507 -22.91 -19.54 -13.95
N THR A 508 -22.46 -20.72 -14.44
CA THR A 508 -23.40 -21.68 -15.06
C THR A 508 -24.48 -22.15 -14.10
N PRO A 509 -25.70 -22.41 -14.61
CA PRO A 509 -26.82 -22.86 -13.78
C PRO A 509 -26.52 -24.11 -12.94
N ALA A 510 -25.63 -24.99 -13.38
CA ALA A 510 -25.23 -26.19 -12.66
C ALA A 510 -24.31 -25.87 -11.45
N ALA A 511 -23.34 -24.97 -11.61
CA ALA A 511 -22.45 -24.53 -10.52
C ALA A 511 -23.24 -23.71 -9.48
N LEU A 512 -24.13 -22.83 -9.96
CA LEU A 512 -25.02 -22.03 -9.11
C LEU A 512 -26.10 -22.88 -8.41
N ALA A 513 -26.65 -23.91 -9.08
CA ALA A 513 -27.62 -24.82 -8.48
C ALA A 513 -26.98 -25.72 -7.41
N LYS A 514 -25.73 -26.12 -7.59
CA LYS A 514 -24.97 -26.88 -6.58
C LYS A 514 -24.66 -25.99 -5.37
N ALA A 515 -24.21 -24.78 -5.59
CA ALA A 515 -23.93 -23.81 -4.54
C ALA A 515 -25.22 -23.38 -3.79
N ALA A 516 -26.34 -23.16 -4.49
CA ALA A 516 -27.64 -22.84 -3.89
C ALA A 516 -28.22 -24.01 -3.08
N LYS A 517 -27.93 -25.25 -3.45
CA LYS A 517 -28.33 -26.45 -2.71
C LYS A 517 -27.53 -26.61 -1.40
N GLU A 518 -26.29 -26.13 -1.40
CA GLU A 518 -25.41 -26.13 -0.23
C GLU A 518 -25.66 -24.94 0.72
N SER A 519 -26.21 -23.81 0.23
CA SER A 519 -26.42 -22.56 0.99
C SER A 519 -27.88 -22.24 1.36
N GLY A 520 -28.88 -22.98 0.83
CA GLY A 520 -30.30 -22.75 1.14
C GLY A 520 -30.95 -21.52 0.44
N GLU A 521 -30.25 -20.83 -0.44
CA GLU A 521 -30.69 -19.58 -1.10
C GLU A 521 -31.29 -19.83 -2.52
N GLY A 522 -32.54 -20.29 -2.56
CA GLY A 522 -33.15 -20.77 -3.82
C GLY A 522 -33.71 -19.74 -4.79
N GLU A 523 -34.05 -18.51 -4.37
CA GLU A 523 -34.82 -17.55 -5.23
C GLU A 523 -33.96 -16.47 -5.89
N ALA A 524 -32.93 -15.93 -5.23
CA ALA A 524 -32.04 -14.93 -5.80
C ALA A 524 -31.24 -15.46 -7.02
N ALA A 525 -30.83 -16.72 -6.96
CA ALA A 525 -30.14 -17.42 -8.06
C ALA A 525 -31.06 -17.67 -9.27
N ARG A 526 -32.38 -17.75 -9.13
CA ARG A 526 -33.35 -17.89 -10.24
C ARG A 526 -33.61 -16.57 -10.95
N ALA A 527 -33.68 -15.45 -10.21
CA ALA A 527 -33.92 -14.12 -10.76
C ALA A 527 -32.74 -13.60 -11.61
N ALA A 528 -31.51 -13.97 -11.23
CA ALA A 528 -30.30 -13.63 -11.95
C ALA A 528 -30.16 -14.33 -13.30
N ARG A 529 -30.74 -15.52 -13.47
CA ARG A 529 -30.73 -16.31 -14.71
C ARG A 529 -31.51 -15.66 -15.87
N SER A 530 -32.48 -14.82 -15.55
CA SER A 530 -33.39 -14.25 -16.57
C SER A 530 -32.86 -12.96 -17.21
N ARG A 531 -31.78 -12.37 -16.73
CA ARG A 531 -31.32 -11.02 -17.10
C ARG A 531 -30.03 -10.93 -17.91
N GLY A 532 -29.45 -12.01 -18.40
CA GLY A 532 -28.22 -11.94 -19.23
C GLY A 532 -27.10 -11.17 -18.54
N ALA A 533 -26.68 -11.61 -17.36
CA ALA A 533 -25.69 -10.93 -16.54
C ALA A 533 -24.33 -10.76 -17.22
N SER A 534 -23.68 -9.63 -16.96
CA SER A 534 -22.31 -9.40 -17.39
C SER A 534 -21.33 -10.36 -16.68
N PRO A 535 -20.16 -10.68 -17.29
CA PRO A 535 -19.14 -11.49 -16.63
C PRO A 535 -18.75 -10.98 -15.24
N ALA A 536 -18.70 -9.67 -15.05
CA ALA A 536 -18.40 -9.04 -13.76
C ALA A 536 -19.44 -9.33 -12.67
N GLU A 537 -20.74 -9.31 -13.03
CA GLU A 537 -21.83 -9.63 -12.11
C GLU A 537 -21.80 -11.12 -11.70
N ALA A 538 -21.40 -11.99 -12.63
CA ALA A 538 -21.29 -13.43 -12.39
C ALA A 538 -20.28 -13.77 -11.29
N LEU A 539 -19.18 -13.01 -11.16
CA LEU A 539 -18.18 -13.16 -10.11
C LEU A 539 -18.73 -12.78 -8.73
N GLY A 540 -19.64 -11.80 -8.65
CA GLY A 540 -20.34 -11.41 -7.42
C GLY A 540 -21.26 -12.52 -6.86
N TRP A 541 -21.67 -13.49 -7.67
CA TRP A 541 -22.61 -14.54 -7.29
C TRP A 541 -21.96 -15.86 -6.87
N ILE A 542 -20.63 -15.93 -6.86
CA ILE A 542 -19.92 -17.11 -6.31
C ILE A 542 -20.28 -17.25 -4.83
N SER A 543 -20.58 -18.45 -4.37
CA SER A 543 -20.92 -18.72 -2.97
C SER A 543 -19.75 -18.38 -2.02
N PRO A 544 -20.03 -17.92 -0.79
CA PRO A 544 -19.00 -17.68 0.21
C PRO A 544 -18.06 -18.88 0.41
N GLY A 545 -16.76 -18.62 0.53
CA GLY A 545 -15.74 -19.65 0.64
C GLY A 545 -15.27 -20.24 -0.69
N HIS A 546 -15.80 -19.78 -1.81
CA HIS A 546 -15.33 -20.13 -3.15
C HIS A 546 -14.65 -18.92 -3.79
N GLY A 547 -13.76 -19.18 -4.74
CA GLY A 547 -13.04 -18.10 -5.43
C GLY A 547 -12.13 -18.63 -6.54
N VAL A 548 -11.19 -17.79 -6.92
CA VAL A 548 -10.19 -18.05 -7.95
C VAL A 548 -8.80 -18.03 -7.35
N LEU A 549 -8.02 -19.07 -7.57
CA LEU A 549 -6.61 -19.14 -7.25
C LEU A 549 -5.77 -18.75 -8.48
N LEU A 550 -4.91 -17.75 -8.30
CA LEU A 550 -3.84 -17.38 -9.23
C LEU A 550 -2.52 -17.75 -8.58
N TYR A 551 -1.76 -18.64 -9.18
CA TYR A 551 -0.50 -19.12 -8.58
C TYR A 551 0.66 -19.10 -9.59
N GLY A 552 1.61 -18.21 -9.37
CA GLY A 552 2.81 -18.11 -10.21
C GLY A 552 2.48 -18.04 -11.71
N HIS A 553 2.97 -19.02 -12.47
CA HIS A 553 2.74 -19.16 -13.91
C HIS A 553 1.57 -20.07 -14.27
N ILE A 554 0.95 -20.72 -13.27
CA ILE A 554 -0.19 -21.63 -13.49
C ILE A 554 -1.40 -20.81 -13.94
N PRO A 555 -2.16 -21.25 -14.96
CA PRO A 555 -3.44 -20.64 -15.31
C PRO A 555 -4.38 -20.59 -14.10
N PRO A 556 -5.38 -19.70 -14.10
CA PRO A 556 -6.34 -19.59 -13.00
C PRO A 556 -7.05 -20.92 -12.71
N ALA A 557 -7.39 -21.16 -11.44
CA ALA A 557 -8.18 -22.32 -11.04
C ALA A 557 -9.28 -21.96 -10.02
N PRO A 558 -10.45 -22.60 -10.08
CA PRO A 558 -11.44 -22.46 -9.02
C PRO A 558 -10.91 -23.09 -7.73
N ILE A 559 -11.09 -22.38 -6.60
CA ILE A 559 -10.68 -22.83 -5.29
C ILE A 559 -11.85 -22.78 -4.30
N THR A 560 -11.91 -23.75 -3.41
CA THR A 560 -12.83 -23.77 -2.26
C THR A 560 -12.01 -23.69 -0.99
N LEU A 561 -12.27 -22.69 -0.14
CA LEU A 561 -11.63 -22.54 1.17
C LEU A 561 -12.03 -23.66 2.11
N ARG A 562 -11.31 -23.78 3.24
CA ARG A 562 -11.57 -24.72 4.34
C ARG A 562 -12.02 -23.96 5.60
N PRO A 563 -13.29 -23.47 5.68
CA PRO A 563 -13.74 -22.83 6.89
C PRO A 563 -13.62 -23.81 8.07
N TRP A 564 -12.93 -23.37 9.13
CA TRP A 564 -12.60 -24.23 10.27
C TRP A 564 -13.83 -24.93 10.88
N PHE A 565 -14.99 -24.26 10.85
CA PHE A 565 -16.27 -24.81 11.37
C PHE A 565 -16.96 -25.82 10.44
N ARG A 566 -16.39 -26.09 9.24
CA ARG A 566 -16.86 -27.13 8.30
C ARG A 566 -15.82 -28.24 8.07
N ASP A 567 -14.61 -28.07 8.55
CA ASP A 567 -13.52 -29.04 8.39
C ASP A 567 -13.27 -29.73 9.73
N ARG A 568 -13.46 -31.05 9.78
CA ARG A 568 -13.39 -31.84 11.05
C ARG A 568 -12.03 -31.76 11.72
N GLU A 569 -10.94 -31.73 10.94
CA GLU A 569 -9.58 -31.65 11.47
C GLU A 569 -9.35 -30.29 12.15
N LEU A 570 -9.79 -29.21 11.51
CA LEU A 570 -9.69 -27.86 12.05
C LEU A 570 -10.61 -27.65 13.26
N GLN A 571 -11.83 -28.21 13.23
CA GLN A 571 -12.74 -28.19 14.41
C GLN A 571 -12.10 -28.85 15.63
N ALA A 572 -11.45 -30.00 15.44
CA ALA A 572 -10.74 -30.69 16.52
C ALA A 572 -9.55 -29.89 17.07
N MET A 573 -8.93 -29.04 16.25
CA MET A 573 -7.87 -28.14 16.71
C MET A 573 -8.40 -26.94 17.48
N VAL A 574 -9.59 -26.44 17.14
CA VAL A 574 -10.25 -25.31 17.83
C VAL A 574 -10.87 -25.77 19.15
N ASN A 575 -11.58 -26.89 19.14
CA ASN A 575 -12.34 -27.43 20.29
C ASN A 575 -11.89 -28.87 20.63
N PRO A 576 -10.69 -29.06 21.20
CA PRO A 576 -10.19 -30.41 21.49
C PRO A 576 -11.07 -31.20 22.47
N ALA A 577 -11.85 -30.53 23.34
CA ALA A 577 -12.74 -31.19 24.28
C ALA A 577 -13.96 -31.83 23.61
N GLU A 578 -14.46 -31.31 22.50
CA GLU A 578 -15.62 -31.86 21.77
C GLU A 578 -15.20 -33.03 20.85
N ALA A 579 -13.94 -33.08 20.42
CA ALA A 579 -13.44 -34.15 19.56
C ALA A 579 -13.23 -35.49 20.26
N GLY A 580 -13.15 -35.51 21.61
CA GLY A 580 -12.98 -36.72 22.42
C GLY A 580 -14.27 -37.40 22.87
N GLY A 581 -15.45 -36.77 22.67
CA GLY A 581 -16.74 -37.25 23.17
C GLY A 581 -17.52 -38.19 22.26
N GLY A 582 -16.97 -38.61 21.13
CA GLY A 582 -17.62 -39.50 20.15
C GLY A 582 -16.94 -40.87 20.03
N ARG A 583 -16.81 -41.61 21.15
CA ARG A 583 -16.55 -43.06 21.14
C ARG A 583 -17.59 -43.77 21.94
#